data_f84a509b500c37fbc79e914a7d9165b2
#
_entry.id   f84a509b500c37fbc79e914a7d9165b2
#
_cell.length_a   1.000
_cell.length_b   1.000
_cell.length_c   1.000
_cell.angle_alpha   90.00
_cell.angle_beta   90.00
_cell.angle_gamma   90.00
#
_symmetry.space_group_name_H-M   'P 1'
#
loop_
_entity.id
_entity.type
_entity.pdbx_description
1 polymer ?
#
loop_
_entity_poly.entity_id
_entity_poly.type
_entity_poly.pdbx_seq_one_letter_code
_entity_poly.pdbx_strand_id
1 'polypeptide(L)'
;MSTSAENTREKLGAALKDELRSTPITKVTVRRLTEIAGVTRQAFYYHFPDVMSLGAWVFEREIVAHIMAHATYQEWSDGLCELLVYMRQHHEQTYAVVSSLSRKEVEEFFYRAFREMMAAIITELE
;
A
#
# COMPACT_ATOMS: atom_id res chain seq x y z
N MET A 1 -12.63 9.43 -13.04
CA MET A 1 -11.34 9.80 -13.68
C MET A 1 -10.30 10.15 -12.63
N SER A 2 -9.11 9.56 -12.74
CA SER A 2 -8.02 9.92 -11.85
C SER A 2 -7.52 11.32 -12.14
N THR A 3 -7.15 12.08 -11.09
CA THR A 3 -6.47 13.35 -11.27
C THR A 3 -5.04 13.10 -11.76
N SER A 4 -4.37 14.15 -12.28
CA SER A 4 -2.98 14.07 -12.68
C SER A 4 -2.06 13.65 -11.51
N ALA A 5 -2.33 14.15 -10.30
CA ALA A 5 -1.58 13.80 -9.08
C ALA A 5 -1.76 12.32 -8.71
N GLU A 6 -3.00 11.81 -8.74
CA GLU A 6 -3.30 10.40 -8.48
C GLU A 6 -2.61 9.51 -9.51
N ASN A 7 -2.63 9.92 -10.77
CA ASN A 7 -2.00 9.19 -11.87
C ASN A 7 -0.49 9.04 -11.64
N THR A 8 0.17 10.11 -11.21
CA THR A 8 1.61 10.09 -10.90
C THR A 8 1.89 9.13 -9.74
N ARG A 9 1.11 9.19 -8.66
CA ARG A 9 1.28 8.28 -7.52
C ARG A 9 1.07 6.82 -7.93
N GLU A 10 0.06 6.55 -8.75
CA GLU A 10 -0.22 5.20 -9.24
C GLU A 10 0.92 4.67 -10.12
N LYS A 11 1.47 5.49 -10.99
CA LYS A 11 2.61 5.12 -11.82
C LYS A 11 3.84 4.80 -10.98
N LEU A 12 4.11 5.61 -9.97
CA LEU A 12 5.23 5.38 -9.05
C LEU A 12 5.01 4.10 -8.23
N GLY A 13 3.78 3.88 -7.77
CA GLY A 13 3.43 2.66 -7.03
C GLY A 13 3.61 1.41 -7.88
N ALA A 14 3.17 1.45 -9.14
CA ALA A 14 3.35 0.34 -10.07
C ALA A 14 4.83 0.09 -10.37
N ALA A 15 5.63 1.15 -10.50
CA ALA A 15 7.07 1.05 -10.71
C ALA A 15 7.75 0.38 -9.50
N LEU A 16 7.34 0.76 -8.28
CA LEU A 16 7.87 0.13 -7.07
C LEU A 16 7.53 -1.36 -7.00
N LYS A 17 6.27 -1.71 -7.27
CA LYS A 17 5.85 -3.12 -7.26
C LYS A 17 6.65 -3.94 -8.27
N ASP A 18 6.92 -3.39 -9.45
CA ASP A 18 7.73 -4.05 -10.46
C ASP A 18 9.18 -4.24 -9.99
N GLU A 19 9.79 -3.20 -9.44
CA GLU A 19 11.17 -3.24 -8.95
C GLU A 19 11.33 -4.22 -7.78
N LEU A 20 10.34 -4.32 -6.91
CA LEU A 20 10.37 -5.21 -5.74
C LEU A 20 10.38 -6.70 -6.10
N ARG A 21 10.10 -7.05 -7.36
CA ARG A 21 10.24 -8.43 -7.83
C ARG A 21 11.68 -8.92 -7.81
N SER A 22 12.64 -8.01 -7.94
CA SER A 22 14.06 -8.35 -8.04
C SER A 22 14.96 -7.61 -7.07
N THR A 23 14.45 -6.57 -6.39
CA THR A 23 15.27 -5.69 -5.57
C THR A 23 14.59 -5.44 -4.21
N PRO A 24 15.29 -5.64 -3.08
CA PRO A 24 14.72 -5.29 -1.77
C PRO A 24 14.43 -3.79 -1.69
N ILE A 25 13.36 -3.42 -0.99
CA ILE A 25 12.93 -2.02 -0.91
C ILE A 25 14.04 -1.09 -0.38
N THR A 26 14.89 -1.60 0.51
CA THR A 26 16.01 -0.82 1.07
C THR A 26 17.07 -0.46 0.03
N LYS A 27 17.08 -1.12 -1.11
CA LYS A 27 18.02 -0.89 -2.22
C LYS A 27 17.39 -0.20 -3.41
N VAL A 28 16.07 0.03 -3.39
CA VAL A 28 15.36 0.73 -4.46
C VAL A 28 15.67 2.22 -4.38
N THR A 29 15.92 2.85 -5.53
CA THR A 29 16.27 4.28 -5.61
C THR A 29 15.16 5.07 -6.29
N VAL A 30 15.05 6.35 -5.93
CA VAL A 30 14.14 7.30 -6.59
C VAL A 30 14.44 7.38 -8.09
N ARG A 31 15.73 7.41 -8.44
CA ARG A 31 16.16 7.46 -9.84
C ARG A 31 15.57 6.33 -10.64
N ARG A 32 15.68 5.09 -10.13
CA ARG A 32 15.19 3.91 -10.83
C ARG A 32 13.67 3.94 -10.98
N LEU A 33 12.96 4.33 -9.93
CA LEU A 33 11.49 4.41 -9.94
C LEU A 33 11.00 5.45 -10.95
N THR A 34 11.64 6.62 -10.99
CA THR A 34 11.25 7.67 -11.92
C THR A 34 11.55 7.28 -13.38
N GLU A 35 12.64 6.56 -13.62
CA GLU A 35 12.92 6.01 -14.95
C GLU A 35 11.83 5.04 -15.39
N ILE A 36 11.44 4.10 -14.54
CA ILE A 36 10.40 3.11 -14.85
C ILE A 36 9.05 3.80 -15.04
N ALA A 37 8.70 4.71 -14.16
CA ALA A 37 7.40 5.39 -14.19
C ALA A 37 7.30 6.45 -15.30
N GLY A 38 8.42 6.90 -15.84
CA GLY A 38 8.44 7.96 -16.84
C GLY A 38 8.07 9.32 -16.28
N VAL A 39 8.44 9.60 -15.04
CA VAL A 39 8.20 10.88 -14.37
C VAL A 39 9.52 11.50 -13.93
N THR A 40 9.48 12.78 -13.55
CA THR A 40 10.67 13.50 -13.09
C THR A 40 10.93 13.22 -11.61
N ARG A 41 12.18 13.43 -11.15
CA ARG A 41 12.51 13.37 -9.73
C ARG A 41 11.72 14.42 -8.93
N GLN A 42 11.52 15.59 -9.52
CA GLN A 42 10.73 16.65 -8.89
C GLN A 42 9.28 16.18 -8.64
N ALA A 43 8.68 15.49 -9.62
CA ALA A 43 7.34 14.94 -9.47
C ALA A 43 7.29 13.89 -8.35
N PHE A 44 8.31 13.04 -8.24
CA PHE A 44 8.40 12.10 -7.11
C PHE A 44 8.39 12.83 -5.78
N TYR A 45 9.32 13.78 -5.58
CA TYR A 45 9.44 14.48 -4.30
C TYR A 45 8.28 15.42 -3.98
N TYR A 46 7.49 15.78 -4.99
CA TYR A 46 6.23 16.49 -4.75
C TYR A 46 5.24 15.63 -3.97
N HIS A 47 5.23 14.31 -4.21
CA HIS A 47 4.27 13.38 -3.59
C HIS A 47 4.84 12.62 -2.39
N PHE A 48 6.12 12.27 -2.42
CA PHE A 48 6.74 11.41 -1.41
C PHE A 48 8.10 11.94 -1.01
N PRO A 49 8.42 11.99 0.29
CA PRO A 49 9.75 12.41 0.73
C PRO A 49 10.84 11.40 0.41
N ASP A 50 10.50 10.11 0.34
CA ASP A 50 11.45 9.03 0.10
C ASP A 50 10.76 7.77 -0.43
N VAL A 51 11.57 6.75 -0.75
CA VAL A 51 11.07 5.47 -1.26
C VAL A 51 10.23 4.73 -0.21
N MET A 52 10.62 4.80 1.07
CA MET A 52 9.86 4.13 2.13
C MET A 52 8.45 4.70 2.29
N SER A 53 8.29 6.00 2.13
CA SER A 53 6.97 6.63 2.16
C SER A 53 6.09 6.16 1.00
N LEU A 54 6.67 6.00 -0.19
CA LEU A 54 5.98 5.39 -1.31
C LEU A 54 5.60 3.94 -0.99
N GLY A 55 6.52 3.19 -0.39
CA GLY A 55 6.28 1.82 0.04
C GLY A 55 5.11 1.70 1.01
N ALA A 56 5.04 2.60 1.98
CA ALA A 56 3.94 2.64 2.94
C ALA A 56 2.60 2.94 2.24
N TRP A 57 2.61 3.86 1.29
CA TRP A 57 1.41 4.20 0.51
C TRP A 57 0.91 3.00 -0.31
N VAL A 58 1.81 2.29 -0.99
CA VAL A 58 1.49 1.08 -1.76
C VAL A 58 0.96 -0.02 -0.85
N PHE A 59 1.63 -0.25 0.29
CA PHE A 59 1.26 -1.27 1.26
C PHE A 59 -0.13 -1.02 1.83
N GLU A 60 -0.44 0.24 2.16
CA GLU A 60 -1.76 0.62 2.65
C GLU A 60 -2.85 0.28 1.62
N ARG A 61 -2.63 0.61 0.35
CA ARG A 61 -3.59 0.32 -0.72
C ARG A 61 -3.79 -1.18 -0.90
N GLU A 62 -2.73 -1.97 -0.81
CA GLU A 62 -2.83 -3.43 -0.93
C GLU A 62 -3.59 -4.05 0.24
N ILE A 63 -3.35 -3.58 1.46
CA ILE A 63 -4.07 -4.07 2.64
C ILE A 63 -5.54 -3.75 2.54
N VAL A 64 -5.88 -2.51 2.20
CA VAL A 64 -7.28 -2.10 2.05
C VAL A 64 -7.95 -2.92 0.95
N ALA A 65 -7.28 -3.16 -0.18
CA ALA A 65 -7.83 -3.97 -1.26
C ALA A 65 -8.13 -5.40 -0.82
N HIS A 66 -7.22 -6.04 -0.07
CA HIS A 66 -7.46 -7.39 0.44
C HIS A 66 -8.61 -7.45 1.44
N ILE A 67 -8.67 -6.47 2.35
CA ILE A 67 -9.74 -6.40 3.34
C ILE A 67 -11.09 -6.14 2.67
N MET A 68 -11.15 -5.16 1.75
CA MET A 68 -12.41 -4.74 1.12
C MET A 68 -12.91 -5.73 0.07
N ALA A 69 -12.04 -6.58 -0.48
CA ALA A 69 -12.46 -7.63 -1.42
C ALA A 69 -13.47 -8.59 -0.80
N HIS A 70 -13.44 -8.74 0.53
CA HIS A 70 -14.32 -9.66 1.27
C HIS A 70 -15.02 -8.94 2.44
N ALA A 71 -15.33 -7.66 2.29
CA ALA A 71 -15.91 -6.84 3.37
C ALA A 71 -17.43 -7.08 3.52
N THR A 72 -17.80 -8.34 3.77
CA THR A 72 -19.17 -8.78 4.06
C THR A 72 -19.20 -9.53 5.38
N TYR A 73 -20.38 -9.64 5.95
CA TYR A 73 -20.56 -10.39 7.19
C TYR A 73 -20.08 -11.85 7.08
N GLN A 74 -20.30 -12.48 5.94
CA GLN A 74 -19.92 -13.89 5.75
C GLN A 74 -18.46 -14.08 5.37
N GLU A 75 -17.81 -13.10 4.74
CA GLU A 75 -16.49 -13.27 4.11
C GLU A 75 -15.36 -12.48 4.76
N TRP A 76 -15.64 -11.63 5.76
CA TRP A 76 -14.60 -10.74 6.31
C TRP A 76 -13.37 -11.49 6.82
N SER A 77 -13.57 -12.68 7.40
CA SER A 77 -12.44 -13.48 7.91
C SER A 77 -11.57 -14.01 6.78
N ASP A 78 -12.16 -14.31 5.63
CA ASP A 78 -11.40 -14.74 4.44
C ASP A 78 -10.50 -13.60 3.94
N GLY A 79 -10.99 -12.37 3.98
CA GLY A 79 -10.20 -11.20 3.63
C GLY A 79 -9.00 -11.01 4.55
N LEU A 80 -9.18 -11.20 5.84
CA LEU A 80 -8.08 -11.16 6.80
C LEU A 80 -7.07 -12.28 6.57
N CYS A 81 -7.54 -13.50 6.28
CA CYS A 81 -6.66 -14.62 5.96
C CYS A 81 -5.84 -14.33 4.70
N GLU A 82 -6.46 -13.79 3.65
CA GLU A 82 -5.75 -13.40 2.43
C GLU A 82 -4.70 -12.33 2.71
N LEU A 83 -5.02 -11.37 3.55
CA LEU A 83 -4.06 -10.34 3.96
C LEU A 83 -2.84 -10.96 4.64
N LEU A 84 -3.06 -11.86 5.58
CA LEU A 84 -1.96 -12.52 6.29
C LEU A 84 -1.10 -13.37 5.35
N VAL A 85 -1.72 -14.04 4.38
CA VAL A 85 -0.98 -14.78 3.34
C VAL A 85 -0.16 -13.83 2.48
N TYR A 86 -0.74 -12.70 2.07
CA TYR A 86 -0.02 -11.67 1.31
C TYR A 86 1.20 -11.17 2.10
N MET A 87 1.02 -10.84 3.37
CA MET A 87 2.10 -10.35 4.23
C MET A 87 3.22 -11.39 4.38
N ARG A 88 2.86 -12.66 4.48
CA ARG A 88 3.84 -13.75 4.56
C ARG A 88 4.62 -13.91 3.26
N GLN A 89 3.94 -13.83 2.12
CA GLN A 89 4.58 -13.94 0.80
C GLN A 89 5.50 -12.74 0.51
N HIS A 90 5.21 -11.59 1.10
CA HIS A 90 5.98 -10.36 0.93
C HIS A 90 6.59 -9.89 2.26
N HIS A 91 7.10 -10.85 3.07
CA HIS A 91 7.49 -10.55 4.44
C HIS A 91 8.65 -9.56 4.54
N GLU A 92 9.59 -9.56 3.60
CA GLU A 92 10.70 -8.61 3.62
C GLU A 92 10.22 -7.18 3.42
N GLN A 93 9.37 -6.95 2.42
CA GLN A 93 8.79 -5.62 2.19
C GLN A 93 7.87 -5.21 3.33
N THR A 94 7.04 -6.14 3.81
CA THR A 94 6.14 -5.89 4.93
C THR A 94 6.91 -5.47 6.16
N TYR A 95 7.94 -6.23 6.53
CA TYR A 95 8.79 -5.92 7.68
C TYR A 95 9.47 -4.57 7.53
N ALA A 96 10.05 -4.30 6.35
CA ALA A 96 10.76 -3.05 6.10
C ALA A 96 9.82 -1.83 6.20
N VAL A 97 8.62 -1.92 5.61
CA VAL A 97 7.64 -0.83 5.63
C VAL A 97 7.13 -0.61 7.05
N VAL A 98 6.69 -1.67 7.73
CA VAL A 98 6.14 -1.56 9.09
C VAL A 98 7.19 -1.03 10.06
N SER A 99 8.45 -1.47 9.91
CA SER A 99 9.56 -1.00 10.75
C SER A 99 9.89 0.48 10.52
N SER A 100 9.57 1.02 9.34
CA SER A 100 9.80 2.43 9.03
C SER A 100 8.74 3.36 9.62
N LEU A 101 7.61 2.81 10.03
CA LEU A 101 6.49 3.58 10.57
C LEU A 101 6.57 3.66 12.09
N SER A 102 6.09 4.77 12.65
CA SER A 102 5.91 4.88 14.09
C SER A 102 4.75 3.99 14.53
N ARG A 103 4.71 3.67 15.83
CA ARG A 103 3.59 2.92 16.40
C ARG A 103 2.25 3.61 16.11
N LYS A 104 2.21 4.94 16.25
CA LYS A 104 1.01 5.71 15.98
C LYS A 104 0.56 5.59 14.54
N GLU A 105 1.51 5.66 13.59
CA GLU A 105 1.21 5.52 12.17
C GLU A 105 0.65 4.13 11.84
N VAL A 106 1.22 3.07 12.43
CA VAL A 106 0.72 1.70 12.26
C VAL A 106 -0.70 1.57 12.82
N GLU A 107 -0.93 2.09 14.02
CA GLU A 107 -2.26 2.05 14.66
C GLU A 107 -3.31 2.80 13.81
N GLU A 108 -2.99 4.00 13.34
CA GLU A 108 -3.90 4.79 12.50
C GLU A 108 -4.20 4.08 11.18
N PHE A 109 -3.19 3.48 10.59
CA PHE A 109 -3.29 2.72 9.35
C PHE A 109 -4.30 1.57 9.47
N PHE A 110 -4.12 0.69 10.45
CA PHE A 110 -5.03 -0.43 10.66
C PHE A 110 -6.41 0.03 11.11
N TYR A 111 -6.47 1.09 11.90
CA TYR A 111 -7.76 1.67 12.31
C TYR A 111 -8.57 2.10 11.09
N ARG A 112 -7.95 2.81 10.14
CA ARG A 112 -8.66 3.23 8.91
C ARG A 112 -9.16 2.04 8.11
N ALA A 113 -8.31 1.02 7.95
CA ALA A 113 -8.67 -0.18 7.18
C ALA A 113 -9.85 -0.92 7.81
N PHE A 114 -9.79 -1.17 9.12
CA PHE A 114 -10.87 -1.84 9.83
C PHE A 114 -12.15 -1.02 9.89
N ARG A 115 -12.04 0.29 10.03
CA ARG A 115 -13.18 1.19 10.00
C ARG A 115 -13.94 1.07 8.69
N GLU A 116 -13.25 1.07 7.57
CA GLU A 116 -13.88 0.92 6.25
C GLU A 116 -14.57 -0.44 6.12
N MET A 117 -13.91 -1.49 6.58
CA MET A 117 -14.49 -2.84 6.58
C MET A 117 -15.77 -2.89 7.41
N MET A 118 -15.74 -2.37 8.62
CA MET A 118 -16.91 -2.36 9.51
C MET A 118 -18.06 -1.54 8.93
N ALA A 119 -17.73 -0.38 8.34
CA ALA A 119 -18.74 0.44 7.70
C ALA A 119 -19.45 -0.30 6.56
N ALA A 120 -18.68 -1.03 5.75
CA ALA A 120 -19.24 -1.83 4.64
C ALA A 120 -20.13 -2.96 5.15
N ILE A 121 -19.70 -3.66 6.22
CA ILE A 121 -20.50 -4.73 6.82
C ILE A 121 -21.80 -4.19 7.43
N ILE A 122 -21.73 -3.09 8.16
CA ILE A 122 -22.90 -2.46 8.76
C ILE A 122 -23.88 -2.05 7.67
N THR A 123 -23.42 -1.45 6.60
CA THR A 123 -24.26 -1.06 5.47
C THR A 123 -24.96 -2.28 4.84
N GLU A 124 -24.23 -3.38 4.69
CA GLU A 124 -24.81 -4.63 4.18
C GLU A 124 -25.93 -5.17 5.07
N LEU A 125 -25.75 -5.07 6.40
CA LEU A 125 -26.71 -5.61 7.37
C LEU A 125 -27.96 -4.73 7.55
N GLU A 126 -27.96 -3.53 7.05
CA GLU A 126 -29.16 -2.67 7.00
C GLU A 126 -30.13 -3.21 5.94
#